data_bb5610e84f8503d708cfc62ab579dc7b
#
_entry.id   bb5610e84f8503d708cfc62ab579dc7b
#
_cell.length_a   1.000
_cell.length_b   1.000
_cell.length_c   1.000
_cell.angle_alpha   90.00
_cell.angle_beta   90.00
_cell.angle_gamma   90.00
#
_symmetry.space_group_name_H-M   'P 1'
#
loop_
_entity.id
_entity.type
_entity.pdbx_description
1 polymer ?
#
loop_
_entity_poly.entity_id
_entity_poly.type
_entity_poly.pdbx_seq_one_letter_code
_entity_poly.pdbx_strand_id
1 'polypeptide(L)'
;MYFTNSMRNATSNNQFINRNANVSTTITTEKHRFWLNLSEGNNNHNQILLGYIENATNDLDFGYDGKLLNNGNSAIYSLVNNNELVIQGKGLPFTDNDVIPLGFTSQNSGLFTISLGEKDGLFTNQSIYLKDKVTNSVIDLTQNNHMFMANAETNNNRSEEVV
;
A
#
# COMPACT_ATOMS: atom_id res chain seq x y z
N MET A 1 -14.95 -37.72 -17.94
CA MET A 1 -15.01 -38.09 -16.51
C MET A 1 -16.20 -37.38 -15.93
N TYR A 2 -17.21 -38.06 -15.43
CA TYR A 2 -18.41 -37.48 -14.85
C TYR A 2 -18.31 -37.56 -13.31
N PHE A 3 -18.41 -36.45 -12.62
CA PHE A 3 -18.49 -36.43 -11.16
C PHE A 3 -19.95 -36.54 -10.74
N THR A 4 -20.30 -37.64 -10.05
CA THR A 4 -21.64 -37.84 -9.51
C THR A 4 -21.76 -37.40 -8.07
N ASN A 5 -22.97 -37.03 -7.63
CA ASN A 5 -23.24 -36.58 -6.27
C ASN A 5 -22.95 -37.64 -5.19
N SER A 6 -22.88 -38.91 -5.58
CA SER A 6 -22.52 -40.01 -4.69
C SER A 6 -21.06 -40.03 -4.26
N MET A 7 -20.20 -39.20 -4.90
CA MET A 7 -18.80 -39.00 -4.47
C MET A 7 -18.67 -37.99 -3.32
N ARG A 8 -19.75 -37.36 -2.92
CA ARG A 8 -19.76 -36.50 -1.71
C ARG A 8 -20.04 -37.40 -0.52
N ASN A 9 -19.01 -37.65 0.28
CA ASN A 9 -19.19 -38.31 1.56
C ASN A 9 -19.89 -37.37 2.53
N ALA A 10 -21.20 -37.55 2.75
CA ALA A 10 -22.02 -36.68 3.60
C ALA A 10 -21.77 -36.91 5.10
N THR A 11 -20.90 -37.86 5.48
CA THR A 11 -20.71 -38.24 6.91
C THR A 11 -19.53 -37.58 7.59
N SER A 12 -18.77 -36.71 6.91
CA SER A 12 -17.64 -36.03 7.57
C SER A 12 -17.77 -34.50 7.54
N ASN A 13 -18.84 -33.98 8.10
CA ASN A 13 -18.96 -32.56 8.43
C ASN A 13 -17.92 -32.10 9.50
N ASN A 14 -17.15 -33.05 10.06
CA ASN A 14 -16.12 -32.76 11.05
C ASN A 14 -14.74 -32.41 10.46
N GLN A 15 -14.61 -32.38 9.11
CA GLN A 15 -13.35 -31.97 8.44
C GLN A 15 -13.27 -30.48 8.15
N PHE A 16 -14.36 -29.76 8.23
CA PHE A 16 -14.30 -28.31 8.31
C PHE A 16 -14.00 -27.95 9.77
N ILE A 17 -12.95 -27.17 9.97
CA ILE A 17 -12.56 -26.63 11.27
C ILE A 17 -13.83 -26.19 11.99
N ASN A 18 -14.24 -26.99 12.97
CA ASN A 18 -15.34 -26.64 13.86
C ASN A 18 -14.82 -25.47 14.70
N ARG A 19 -15.05 -24.25 14.25
CA ARG A 19 -14.89 -23.08 15.10
C ARG A 19 -15.91 -23.26 16.20
N ASN A 20 -15.46 -23.77 17.33
CA ASN A 20 -16.24 -23.68 18.54
C ASN A 20 -16.70 -22.23 18.68
N ALA A 21 -18.01 -22.03 18.51
CA ALA A 21 -18.64 -20.72 18.48
C ALA A 21 -18.54 -19.93 19.80
N ASN A 22 -17.72 -20.40 20.77
CA ASN A 22 -17.59 -19.83 22.10
C ASN A 22 -16.23 -19.23 22.42
N VAL A 23 -15.33 -19.06 21.40
CA VAL A 23 -14.14 -18.22 21.56
C VAL A 23 -14.12 -17.24 20.39
N SER A 24 -15.03 -16.29 20.39
CA SER A 24 -14.86 -15.04 19.67
C SER A 24 -13.90 -14.15 20.45
N THR A 25 -12.66 -14.57 20.62
CA THR A 25 -11.57 -13.63 20.68
C THR A 25 -11.41 -13.15 19.25
N THR A 26 -12.09 -12.09 18.91
CA THR A 26 -11.67 -11.23 17.81
C THR A 26 -10.27 -10.74 18.20
N ILE A 27 -9.24 -11.47 17.77
CA ILE A 27 -7.88 -10.95 17.77
C ILE A 27 -7.94 -9.81 16.73
N THR A 28 -8.24 -8.61 17.21
CA THR A 28 -8.13 -7.41 16.41
C THR A 28 -6.64 -7.09 16.34
N THR A 29 -5.98 -7.49 15.26
CA THR A 29 -4.61 -7.08 14.99
C THR A 29 -4.58 -5.56 14.93
N GLU A 30 -3.73 -4.94 15.76
CA GLU A 30 -3.53 -3.50 15.73
C GLU A 30 -2.93 -3.10 14.38
N LYS A 31 -3.59 -2.17 13.71
CA LYS A 31 -3.18 -1.69 12.40
C LYS A 31 -3.60 -0.24 12.17
N HIS A 32 -2.73 0.50 11.52
CA HIS A 32 -2.92 1.90 11.18
C HIS A 32 -2.48 2.08 9.74
N ARG A 33 -3.37 2.56 8.85
CA ARG A 33 -3.13 2.53 7.41
C ARG A 33 -3.53 3.84 6.74
N PHE A 34 -2.87 4.11 5.63
CA PHE A 34 -3.28 5.13 4.68
C PHE A 34 -2.97 4.69 3.24
N TRP A 35 -3.68 5.28 2.30
CA TRP A 35 -3.55 4.99 0.88
C TRP A 35 -3.10 6.23 0.13
N LEU A 36 -2.20 6.04 -0.84
CA LEU A 36 -1.82 7.08 -1.78
C LEU A 36 -2.29 6.69 -3.18
N ASN A 37 -2.87 7.64 -3.89
CA ASN A 37 -3.34 7.48 -5.26
C ASN A 37 -2.43 8.24 -6.21
N LEU A 38 -2.11 7.64 -7.36
CA LEU A 38 -1.49 8.30 -8.50
C LEU A 38 -2.53 8.51 -9.59
N SER A 39 -2.63 9.74 -10.11
CA SER A 39 -3.51 10.08 -11.23
C SER A 39 -2.83 11.03 -12.21
N GLU A 40 -3.33 11.03 -13.46
CA GLU A 40 -3.01 11.99 -14.51
C GLU A 40 -4.33 12.53 -15.08
N GLY A 41 -4.67 13.79 -14.76
CA GLY A 41 -5.98 14.35 -15.06
C GLY A 41 -7.09 13.51 -14.43
N ASN A 42 -7.98 12.95 -15.25
CA ASN A 42 -9.08 12.07 -14.79
C ASN A 42 -8.71 10.57 -14.81
N ASN A 43 -7.50 10.22 -15.21
CA ASN A 43 -7.06 8.84 -15.27
C ASN A 43 -6.35 8.44 -13.96
N ASN A 44 -6.90 7.47 -13.25
CA ASN A 44 -6.21 6.84 -12.13
C ASN A 44 -5.27 5.76 -12.66
N HIS A 45 -4.01 5.81 -12.23
CA HIS A 45 -3.01 4.81 -12.61
C HIS A 45 -2.94 3.68 -11.61
N ASN A 46 -2.55 3.97 -10.37
CA ASN A 46 -2.55 2.99 -9.30
C ASN A 46 -2.75 3.63 -7.92
N GLN A 47 -2.96 2.77 -6.94
CA GLN A 47 -3.04 3.08 -5.53
C GLN A 47 -2.06 2.19 -4.77
N ILE A 48 -1.40 2.74 -3.76
CA ILE A 48 -0.57 1.99 -2.83
C ILE A 48 -1.14 2.08 -1.42
N LEU A 49 -0.93 1.01 -0.64
CA LEU A 49 -1.29 0.92 0.76
C LEU A 49 -0.01 0.94 1.60
N LEU A 50 0.04 1.85 2.54
CA LEU A 50 1.09 1.95 3.55
C LEU A 50 0.47 1.75 4.93
N GLY A 51 1.07 0.90 5.75
CA GLY A 51 0.49 0.58 7.04
C GLY A 51 1.51 0.22 8.10
N TYR A 52 1.14 0.46 9.36
CA TYR A 52 1.85 0.00 10.56
C TYR A 52 1.00 -1.06 11.22
N ILE A 53 1.55 -2.27 11.34
CA ILE A 53 0.77 -3.46 11.66
C ILE A 53 1.53 -4.26 12.71
N GLU A 54 0.79 -4.72 13.72
CA GLU A 54 1.33 -5.63 14.73
C GLU A 54 1.91 -6.90 14.07
N ASN A 55 3.10 -7.29 14.51
CA ASN A 55 3.89 -8.43 14.00
C ASN A 55 4.47 -8.26 12.57
N ALA A 56 4.30 -7.12 11.93
CA ALA A 56 5.06 -6.79 10.73
C ALA A 56 6.49 -6.35 11.10
N THR A 57 7.39 -6.30 10.13
CA THR A 57 8.77 -5.80 10.29
C THR A 57 9.03 -4.59 9.40
N ASN A 58 10.22 -4.00 9.49
CA ASN A 58 10.64 -2.92 8.58
C ASN A 58 11.36 -3.46 7.33
N ASP A 59 11.64 -4.76 7.29
CA ASP A 59 12.19 -5.47 6.14
C ASP A 59 11.06 -6.04 5.27
N LEU A 60 11.41 -6.65 4.13
CA LEU A 60 10.45 -7.27 3.24
C LEU A 60 9.75 -8.46 3.91
N ASP A 61 8.45 -8.35 4.09
CA ASP A 61 7.62 -9.30 4.81
C ASP A 61 6.55 -9.91 3.88
N PHE A 62 6.70 -11.18 3.50
CA PHE A 62 5.76 -11.87 2.59
C PHE A 62 4.32 -11.97 3.12
N GLY A 63 4.10 -11.76 4.42
CA GLY A 63 2.77 -11.79 5.03
C GLY A 63 2.05 -10.43 5.01
N TYR A 64 2.81 -9.33 4.85
CA TYR A 64 2.32 -7.95 4.98
C TYR A 64 2.62 -7.10 3.75
N ASP A 65 3.57 -7.51 2.91
CA ASP A 65 4.01 -6.75 1.74
C ASP A 65 3.51 -7.35 0.43
N GLY A 66 3.15 -6.50 -0.51
CA GLY A 66 2.74 -6.85 -1.86
C GLY A 66 3.60 -6.15 -2.90
N LYS A 67 4.32 -6.92 -3.72
CA LYS A 67 5.17 -6.37 -4.79
C LYS A 67 4.35 -5.79 -5.92
N LEU A 68 4.88 -4.74 -6.53
CA LEU A 68 4.39 -4.22 -7.79
C LEU A 68 4.67 -5.26 -8.90
N LEU A 69 3.62 -5.83 -9.48
CA LEU A 69 3.73 -6.89 -10.50
C LEU A 69 3.77 -6.32 -11.93
N ASN A 70 3.12 -5.19 -12.15
CA ASN A 70 3.04 -4.52 -13.45
C ASN A 70 2.88 -3.02 -13.22
N ASN A 71 3.79 -2.25 -13.79
CA ASN A 71 3.80 -0.80 -13.66
C ASN A 71 2.73 -0.11 -14.54
N GLY A 72 2.08 -0.84 -15.44
CA GLY A 72 1.25 -0.22 -16.48
C GLY A 72 2.06 0.81 -17.27
N ASN A 73 1.41 1.93 -17.61
CA ASN A 73 2.11 3.06 -18.23
C ASN A 73 2.73 4.00 -17.21
N SER A 74 2.20 4.04 -16.00
CA SER A 74 2.69 4.87 -14.89
C SER A 74 2.32 4.25 -13.58
N ALA A 75 3.21 4.32 -12.59
CA ALA A 75 2.97 3.78 -11.26
C ALA A 75 3.75 4.55 -10.19
N ILE A 76 3.14 4.63 -8.99
CA ILE A 76 3.81 4.95 -7.73
C ILE A 76 3.99 3.66 -6.94
N TYR A 77 5.05 3.58 -6.16
CA TYR A 77 5.35 2.43 -5.31
C TYR A 77 6.19 2.86 -4.11
N SER A 78 6.17 2.09 -3.04
CA SER A 78 7.12 2.23 -1.95
C SER A 78 8.33 1.31 -2.15
N LEU A 79 9.43 1.60 -1.47
CA LEU A 79 10.70 0.91 -1.64
C LEU A 79 11.18 0.30 -0.33
N VAL A 80 11.43 -1.02 -0.35
CA VAL A 80 12.09 -1.75 0.74
C VAL A 80 13.19 -2.62 0.15
N ASN A 81 14.45 -2.37 0.50
CA ASN A 81 15.60 -3.16 0.03
C ASN A 81 15.58 -3.38 -1.50
N ASN A 82 15.35 -2.32 -2.29
CA ASN A 82 15.21 -2.32 -3.75
C ASN A 82 14.01 -3.13 -4.29
N ASN A 83 13.05 -3.52 -3.45
CA ASN A 83 11.78 -4.07 -3.90
C ASN A 83 10.75 -2.97 -4.01
N GLU A 84 10.06 -2.92 -5.15
CA GLU A 84 8.94 -2.03 -5.43
C GLU A 84 7.65 -2.66 -4.90
N LEU A 85 6.96 -1.95 -4.00
CA LEU A 85 5.78 -2.46 -3.31
C LEU A 85 4.56 -1.59 -3.58
N VAL A 86 3.41 -2.21 -3.75
CA VAL A 86 2.09 -1.56 -3.77
C VAL A 86 1.36 -1.72 -2.44
N ILE A 87 1.81 -2.64 -1.59
CA ILE A 87 1.40 -2.79 -0.20
C ILE A 87 2.67 -2.89 0.62
N GLN A 88 2.81 -2.04 1.62
CA GLN A 88 3.91 -2.11 2.57
C GLN A 88 3.37 -2.07 4.00
N GLY A 89 3.66 -3.13 4.75
CA GLY A 89 3.39 -3.22 6.18
C GLY A 89 4.67 -3.00 6.98
N LYS A 90 4.74 -1.94 7.78
CA LYS A 90 5.83 -1.68 8.73
C LYS A 90 5.45 -2.17 10.12
N GLY A 91 6.47 -2.52 10.91
CA GLY A 91 6.29 -2.89 12.31
C GLY A 91 5.86 -1.69 13.17
N LEU A 92 5.06 -1.97 14.20
CA LEU A 92 4.79 -1.02 15.28
C LEU A 92 5.99 -0.95 16.26
N PRO A 93 6.18 0.15 17.00
CA PRO A 93 5.34 1.36 17.01
C PRO A 93 5.64 2.30 15.84
N PHE A 94 4.63 3.06 15.41
CA PHE A 94 4.80 4.21 14.54
C PHE A 94 5.54 5.33 15.30
N THR A 95 6.41 6.05 14.59
CA THR A 95 7.07 7.26 15.10
C THR A 95 6.92 8.41 14.11
N ASP A 96 6.79 9.65 14.61
CA ASP A 96 6.62 10.84 13.77
C ASP A 96 7.85 11.16 12.89
N ASN A 97 8.95 10.44 13.07
CA ASN A 97 10.17 10.58 12.26
C ASN A 97 10.33 9.45 11.25
N ASP A 98 9.35 8.56 11.13
CA ASP A 98 9.41 7.46 10.18
C ASP A 98 9.29 7.99 8.76
N VAL A 99 10.20 7.52 7.90
CA VAL A 99 10.25 7.89 6.48
C VAL A 99 10.02 6.65 5.64
N ILE A 100 9.12 6.74 4.66
CA ILE A 100 8.87 5.68 3.69
C ILE A 100 9.34 6.19 2.32
N PRO A 101 10.39 5.60 1.76
CA PRO A 101 10.84 5.96 0.40
C PRO A 101 9.79 5.54 -0.62
N LEU A 102 9.48 6.47 -1.54
CA LEU A 102 8.59 6.23 -2.66
C LEU A 102 9.36 6.35 -3.98
N GLY A 103 8.95 5.58 -4.96
CA GLY A 103 9.37 5.68 -6.34
C GLY A 103 8.18 5.96 -7.26
N PHE A 104 8.48 6.57 -8.39
CA PHE A 104 7.52 6.83 -9.45
C PHE A 104 8.14 6.43 -10.78
N THR A 105 7.34 5.82 -11.64
CA THR A 105 7.72 5.51 -13.02
C THR A 105 6.61 5.93 -13.98
N SER A 106 6.99 6.41 -15.16
CA SER A 106 6.04 6.72 -16.24
C SER A 106 6.66 6.54 -17.63
N GLN A 107 5.89 5.95 -18.53
CA GLN A 107 6.19 5.89 -19.95
C GLN A 107 5.65 7.11 -20.72
N ASN A 108 4.87 7.95 -20.06
CA ASN A 108 4.24 9.14 -20.64
C ASN A 108 4.79 10.41 -19.98
N SER A 109 4.87 11.48 -20.79
CA SER A 109 5.06 12.82 -20.25
C SER A 109 3.71 13.43 -19.90
N GLY A 110 3.60 14.03 -18.72
CA GLY A 110 2.34 14.61 -18.29
C GLY A 110 2.38 15.24 -16.90
N LEU A 111 1.25 15.82 -16.51
CA LEU A 111 1.02 16.35 -15.17
C LEU A 111 0.41 15.26 -14.31
N PHE A 112 1.18 14.76 -13.35
CA PHE A 112 0.76 13.74 -12.41
C PHE A 112 0.38 14.34 -11.07
N THR A 113 -0.49 13.64 -10.37
CA THR A 113 -0.98 14.04 -9.05
C THR A 113 -0.87 12.86 -8.09
N ILE A 114 -0.20 13.07 -6.96
CA ILE A 114 -0.28 12.18 -5.81
C ILE A 114 -1.26 12.78 -4.81
N SER A 115 -2.23 11.99 -4.39
CA SER A 115 -3.24 12.38 -3.41
C SER A 115 -3.39 11.35 -2.31
N LEU A 116 -3.76 11.82 -1.12
CA LEU A 116 -4.15 10.96 -0.01
C LEU A 116 -5.51 10.34 -0.31
N GLY A 117 -5.60 9.02 -0.17
CA GLY A 117 -6.85 8.28 -0.22
C GLY A 117 -7.48 8.12 1.16
N GLU A 118 -7.94 6.90 1.44
CA GLU A 118 -8.48 6.57 2.76
C GLU A 118 -7.37 6.51 3.81
N LYS A 119 -7.75 6.61 5.09
CA LYS A 119 -6.85 6.43 6.22
C LYS A 119 -7.61 5.89 7.43
N ASP A 120 -6.96 5.05 8.22
CA ASP A 120 -7.54 4.49 9.43
C ASP A 120 -6.55 4.46 10.61
N GLY A 121 -7.07 4.03 11.76
CA GLY A 121 -6.28 3.97 12.98
C GLY A 121 -5.79 5.34 13.41
N LEU A 122 -4.53 5.43 13.85
CA LEU A 122 -3.95 6.69 14.30
C LEU A 122 -3.82 7.74 13.17
N PHE A 123 -3.70 7.31 11.91
CA PHE A 123 -3.63 8.22 10.76
C PHE A 123 -4.91 9.01 10.53
N THR A 124 -6.04 8.63 11.15
CA THR A 124 -7.27 9.42 11.07
C THR A 124 -7.05 10.88 11.49
N ASN A 125 -6.21 11.11 12.49
CA ASN A 125 -5.90 12.44 13.04
C ASN A 125 -4.46 12.90 12.78
N GLN A 126 -3.63 12.06 12.15
CA GLN A 126 -2.24 12.37 11.84
C GLN A 126 -2.14 13.08 10.49
N SER A 127 -1.30 14.12 10.41
CA SER A 127 -0.87 14.70 9.14
C SER A 127 0.11 13.75 8.45
N ILE A 128 0.04 13.71 7.13
CA ILE A 128 0.91 12.90 6.28
C ILE A 128 1.61 13.84 5.31
N TYR A 129 2.92 13.89 5.40
CA TYR A 129 3.74 14.79 4.61
C TYR A 129 4.44 14.04 3.48
N LEU A 130 4.35 14.55 2.27
CA LEU A 130 5.15 14.11 1.13
C LEU A 130 6.31 15.09 0.94
N LYS A 131 7.52 14.56 0.88
CA LYS A 131 8.71 15.31 0.49
C LYS A 131 9.11 14.97 -0.93
N ASP A 132 8.99 15.94 -1.82
CA ASP A 132 9.51 15.87 -3.17
C ASP A 132 11.01 16.18 -3.17
N LYS A 133 11.84 15.20 -3.48
CA LYS A 133 13.31 15.33 -3.48
C LYS A 133 13.84 16.10 -4.69
N VAL A 134 13.05 16.24 -5.77
CA VAL A 134 13.45 17.00 -6.95
C VAL A 134 13.34 18.49 -6.68
N THR A 135 12.23 18.95 -6.09
CA THR A 135 11.98 20.36 -5.76
C THR A 135 12.38 20.73 -4.34
N ASN A 136 12.69 19.72 -3.50
CA ASN A 136 12.94 19.83 -2.06
C ASN A 136 11.77 20.50 -1.31
N SER A 137 10.55 20.31 -1.80
CA SER A 137 9.32 20.80 -1.17
C SER A 137 8.70 19.74 -0.28
N VAL A 138 7.99 20.18 0.77
CA VAL A 138 7.22 19.34 1.69
C VAL A 138 5.76 19.74 1.58
N ILE A 139 4.89 18.79 1.31
CA ILE A 139 3.45 19.00 1.11
C ILE A 139 2.69 18.19 2.15
N ASP A 140 1.78 18.83 2.89
CA ASP A 140 0.81 18.14 3.74
C ASP A 140 -0.30 17.56 2.85
N LEU A 141 -0.28 16.25 2.65
CA LEU A 141 -1.25 15.53 1.82
C LEU A 141 -2.66 15.49 2.44
N THR A 142 -2.79 15.81 3.73
CA THR A 142 -4.11 15.94 4.37
C THR A 142 -4.83 17.22 3.96
N GLN A 143 -4.10 18.21 3.45
CA GLN A 143 -4.61 19.51 3.04
C GLN A 143 -4.56 19.72 1.52
N ASN A 144 -3.52 19.23 0.86
CA ASN A 144 -3.25 19.51 -0.55
C ASN A 144 -2.74 18.27 -1.28
N ASN A 145 -3.07 18.16 -2.55
CA ASN A 145 -2.46 17.16 -3.42
C ASN A 145 -1.10 17.63 -3.92
N HIS A 146 -0.19 16.70 -4.17
CA HIS A 146 1.09 16.99 -4.81
C HIS A 146 0.98 16.81 -6.33
N MET A 147 1.20 17.90 -7.08
CA MET A 147 1.20 17.88 -8.54
C MET A 147 2.61 18.11 -9.07
N PHE A 148 3.02 17.31 -10.05
CA PHE A 148 4.34 17.43 -10.68
C PHE A 148 4.32 17.03 -12.15
N MET A 149 5.21 17.65 -12.93
CA MET A 149 5.45 17.25 -14.30
C MET A 149 6.44 16.10 -14.35
N ALA A 150 6.12 15.08 -15.13
CA ALA A 150 7.05 14.02 -15.47
C ALA A 150 7.27 13.97 -16.99
N ASN A 151 8.49 13.61 -17.39
CA ASN A 151 8.83 13.31 -18.79
C ASN A 151 8.79 11.80 -18.99
N ALA A 152 8.44 11.36 -20.20
CA ALA A 152 8.52 9.97 -20.59
C ALA A 152 9.98 9.53 -20.62
N GLU A 153 10.42 8.85 -19.57
CA GLU A 153 11.71 8.18 -19.51
C GLU A 153 11.53 6.83 -18.85
N THR A 154 12.13 5.81 -19.43
CA THR A 154 12.03 4.42 -19.01
C THR A 154 12.67 4.13 -17.63
N ASN A 155 13.29 5.11 -16.98
CA ASN A 155 13.98 4.99 -15.69
C ASN A 155 13.85 6.24 -14.80
N ASN A 156 12.79 7.00 -14.88
CA ASN A 156 12.57 8.12 -13.96
C ASN A 156 12.19 7.60 -12.57
N ASN A 157 13.19 7.18 -11.83
CA ASN A 157 13.08 7.03 -10.39
C ASN A 157 12.98 8.43 -9.76
N ARG A 158 11.82 9.07 -9.88
CA ARG A 158 11.53 10.21 -9.03
C ARG A 158 11.45 9.67 -7.62
N SER A 159 12.36 10.11 -6.78
CA SER A 159 12.41 9.66 -5.41
C SER A 159 11.69 10.66 -4.53
N GLU A 160 10.68 10.20 -3.84
CA GLU A 160 9.87 10.95 -2.89
C GLU A 160 9.92 10.23 -1.53
N GLU A 161 9.56 10.89 -0.49
CA GLU A 161 9.48 10.32 0.85
C GLU A 161 8.17 10.75 1.50
N VAL A 162 7.51 9.82 2.17
CA VAL A 162 6.38 10.10 3.06
C VAL A 162 6.87 10.05 4.49
N VAL A 163 6.53 11.07 5.27
CA VAL A 163 6.87 11.23 6.68
C VAL A 163 5.59 11.33 7.49
#